data_37953726969434397a38b50dc70d7675
#
_entry.id   37953726969434397a38b50dc70d7675
#
_cell.length_a   1.000
_cell.length_b   1.000
_cell.length_c   1.000
_cell.angle_alpha   90.00
_cell.angle_beta   90.00
_cell.angle_gamma   90.00
#
_symmetry.space_group_name_H-M   'P 1'
#
loop_
_entity.id
_entity.type
_entity.pdbx_description
1 polymer ?
#
loop_
_entity_poly.entity_id
_entity_poly.type
_entity_poly.pdbx_seq_one_letter_code
_entity_poly.pdbx_strand_id
1 'polypeptide(L)'
;MWKRLIITLLAVAVLLFSSVPAAAAGDKQMIGVNVVLNTSITDAILADLGTHGKVRDVVYEIDAVTMQIRAGNLTAIQSLPYVAAANPDAERNGSPVDTVAATNFTNGLSTWDLDAINVTDVGFNNRQVAYDGTGVYVAVLDTGLLDSWRQYFPQERIAVEFAKSFSGGGGEVGNVSEQPNKWEHDQNSHGTHVTSTILGYSLRGTPVNGVAPLATVIPVKVLNQNGSGWSSAVARGIVYVTDLKVSGVLGTNSVVINMSLGGSSMDAMEKAAIDNAVANGVIIVASAGNAGSAGMGYPGAYEPVISVAASGWTGEWSPAGNRSWWWNRNVTEPTNPADFYITDFSSRQLSGQDLDVAAPGSWVVGPYQLNSGTNKLSYYYLGGTSMASPHVAGIVALMADKYPGLTAAQAESILESSAIALPAGCRTINQPSGPAETFCWGADATGAGLATANAALAATP
;
A
#
# COMPACT_ATOMS: atom_id res chain seq x y z
N MET A 1 25.83 54.37 13.01
CA MET A 1 26.00 52.92 13.34
C MET A 1 24.90 52.14 12.64
N TRP A 2 25.21 51.61 11.51
CA TRP A 2 24.26 50.83 10.67
C TRP A 2 24.28 49.37 11.11
N LYS A 3 23.14 48.83 11.54
CA LYS A 3 22.94 47.39 11.69
C LYS A 3 22.43 46.83 10.37
N ARG A 4 23.23 45.97 9.74
CA ARG A 4 22.85 45.19 8.55
C ARG A 4 21.91 44.08 8.95
N LEU A 5 20.72 44.11 8.41
CA LEU A 5 19.76 43.03 8.46
C LEU A 5 20.18 41.96 7.40
N ILE A 6 20.57 40.79 7.82
CA ILE A 6 20.81 39.63 6.93
C ILE A 6 19.48 38.89 6.82
N ILE A 7 18.85 39.03 5.66
CA ILE A 7 17.69 38.22 5.29
C ILE A 7 18.24 36.94 4.67
N THR A 8 18.12 35.85 5.39
CA THR A 8 18.43 34.51 4.85
C THR A 8 17.19 34.03 4.08
N LEU A 9 17.25 34.07 2.75
CA LEU A 9 16.27 33.40 1.91
C LEU A 9 16.51 31.88 2.00
N LEU A 10 15.61 31.17 2.65
CA LEU A 10 15.47 29.72 2.46
C LEU A 10 14.82 29.49 1.10
N ALA A 11 15.61 29.00 0.14
CA ALA A 11 15.08 28.50 -1.12
C ALA A 11 14.47 27.12 -0.84
N VAL A 12 13.15 27.03 -0.77
CA VAL A 12 12.40 25.77 -0.87
C VAL A 12 12.54 25.29 -2.31
N ALA A 13 13.39 24.31 -2.54
CA ALA A 13 13.46 23.61 -3.80
C ALA A 13 12.24 22.67 -3.90
N VAL A 14 11.16 23.14 -4.51
CA VAL A 14 10.07 22.29 -4.98
C VAL A 14 10.65 21.44 -6.11
N LEU A 15 10.99 20.20 -5.83
CA LEU A 15 11.29 19.19 -6.85
C LEU A 15 9.97 18.84 -7.56
N LEU A 16 9.69 19.58 -8.62
CA LEU A 16 8.71 19.18 -9.62
C LEU A 16 9.26 17.93 -10.33
N PHE A 17 8.85 16.76 -9.89
CA PHE A 17 8.98 15.55 -10.68
C PHE A 17 8.02 15.67 -11.87
N SER A 18 8.51 16.23 -12.96
CA SER A 18 7.86 16.10 -14.25
C SER A 18 7.96 14.62 -14.66
N SER A 19 6.84 13.91 -14.60
CA SER A 19 6.68 12.66 -15.33
C SER A 19 6.90 12.97 -16.81
N VAL A 20 8.07 12.60 -17.34
CA VAL A 20 8.32 12.69 -18.77
C VAL A 20 7.41 11.65 -19.41
N PRO A 21 6.44 12.04 -20.26
CA PRO A 21 5.62 11.08 -20.96
C PRO A 21 6.53 10.20 -21.83
N ALA A 22 6.22 8.91 -21.95
CA ALA A 22 6.98 7.92 -22.70
C ALA A 22 7.28 8.33 -24.18
N ALA A 23 6.58 9.34 -24.70
CA ALA A 23 6.81 9.94 -26.01
C ALA A 23 8.10 10.76 -26.14
N ALA A 24 8.88 10.99 -25.08
CA ALA A 24 10.13 11.75 -25.11
C ALA A 24 11.39 10.88 -25.12
N ALA A 25 11.28 9.57 -25.03
CA ALA A 25 12.40 8.66 -25.21
C ALA A 25 12.80 8.64 -26.68
N GLY A 26 14.05 9.01 -27.02
CA GLY A 26 14.52 8.90 -28.39
C GLY A 26 14.48 7.43 -28.87
N ASP A 27 14.16 7.17 -30.14
CA ASP A 27 13.98 5.82 -30.74
C ASP A 27 15.05 4.78 -30.38
N LYS A 28 16.24 5.25 -29.99
CA LYS A 28 17.38 4.41 -29.61
C LYS A 28 17.49 4.11 -28.13
N GLN A 29 16.70 4.77 -27.28
CA GLN A 29 16.73 4.52 -25.85
C GLN A 29 16.26 3.09 -25.55
N MET A 30 16.95 2.41 -24.63
CA MET A 30 16.51 1.11 -24.13
C MET A 30 15.45 1.32 -23.04
N ILE A 31 14.35 0.58 -23.16
CA ILE A 31 13.26 0.59 -22.18
C ILE A 31 12.86 -0.83 -21.80
N GLY A 32 12.35 -1.01 -20.58
CA GLY A 32 11.57 -2.19 -20.19
C GLY A 32 10.15 -2.07 -20.73
N VAL A 33 9.61 -3.18 -21.21
CA VAL A 33 8.25 -3.25 -21.75
C VAL A 33 7.57 -4.52 -21.25
N ASN A 34 6.33 -4.38 -20.82
CA ASN A 34 5.44 -5.49 -20.49
C ASN A 34 4.52 -5.76 -21.66
N VAL A 35 4.43 -7.01 -22.07
CA VAL A 35 3.63 -7.51 -23.21
C VAL A 35 2.66 -8.55 -22.68
N VAL A 36 1.38 -8.37 -22.93
CA VAL A 36 0.32 -9.35 -22.64
C VAL A 36 -0.17 -9.93 -23.97
N LEU A 37 -0.28 -11.25 -24.05
CA LEU A 37 -0.70 -11.95 -25.25
C LEU A 37 -2.21 -12.24 -25.23
N ASN A 38 -2.80 -12.41 -26.40
CA ASN A 38 -4.19 -12.86 -26.57
C ASN A 38 -4.28 -14.39 -26.81
N THR A 39 -3.17 -15.10 -26.63
CA THR A 39 -3.00 -16.54 -26.80
C THR A 39 -1.91 -17.06 -25.88
N SER A 40 -1.91 -18.36 -25.62
CA SER A 40 -0.89 -18.98 -24.78
C SER A 40 0.52 -18.83 -25.37
N ILE A 41 1.48 -18.63 -24.47
CA ILE A 41 2.90 -18.49 -24.81
C ILE A 41 3.43 -19.77 -25.45
N THR A 42 4.13 -19.64 -26.58
CA THR A 42 4.83 -20.72 -27.25
C THR A 42 6.27 -20.32 -27.56
N ASP A 43 7.15 -21.31 -27.80
CA ASP A 43 8.55 -21.07 -28.20
C ASP A 43 8.62 -20.22 -29.47
N ALA A 44 7.68 -20.41 -30.42
CA ALA A 44 7.62 -19.63 -31.65
C ALA A 44 7.32 -18.15 -31.38
N ILE A 45 6.38 -17.85 -30.48
CA ILE A 45 6.07 -16.48 -30.06
C ILE A 45 7.27 -15.86 -29.33
N LEU A 46 7.90 -16.59 -28.42
CA LEU A 46 9.09 -16.08 -27.71
C LEU A 46 10.26 -15.81 -28.66
N ALA A 47 10.45 -16.67 -29.68
CA ALA A 47 11.47 -16.47 -30.71
C ALA A 47 11.19 -15.23 -31.57
N ASP A 48 9.92 -15.00 -31.95
CA ASP A 48 9.51 -13.83 -32.74
C ASP A 48 9.66 -12.54 -31.90
N LEU A 49 9.16 -12.50 -30.66
CA LEU A 49 9.39 -11.40 -29.73
C LEU A 49 10.91 -11.12 -29.57
N GLY A 50 11.72 -12.17 -29.51
CA GLY A 50 13.17 -12.09 -29.44
C GLY A 50 13.84 -11.31 -30.60
N THR A 51 13.16 -11.20 -31.75
CA THR A 51 13.64 -10.39 -32.89
C THR A 51 13.44 -8.88 -32.67
N HIS A 52 12.51 -8.49 -31.82
CA HIS A 52 12.19 -7.10 -31.48
C HIS A 52 12.97 -6.58 -30.28
N GLY A 53 13.53 -7.47 -29.45
CA GLY A 53 14.29 -7.12 -28.26
C GLY A 53 14.67 -8.35 -27.44
N LYS A 54 15.16 -8.11 -26.22
CA LYS A 54 15.54 -9.22 -25.34
C LYS A 54 14.38 -9.56 -24.40
N VAL A 55 13.85 -10.79 -24.48
CA VAL A 55 12.97 -11.36 -23.48
C VAL A 55 13.73 -11.50 -22.17
N ARG A 56 13.16 -11.01 -21.07
CA ARG A 56 13.78 -10.94 -19.74
C ARG A 56 13.06 -11.82 -18.72
N ASP A 57 11.75 -11.84 -18.78
CA ASP A 57 10.92 -12.65 -17.89
C ASP A 57 9.69 -13.16 -18.65
N VAL A 58 9.20 -14.32 -18.28
CA VAL A 58 8.03 -14.97 -18.88
C VAL A 58 7.10 -15.43 -17.77
N VAL A 59 5.84 -15.00 -17.82
CA VAL A 59 4.81 -15.28 -16.83
C VAL A 59 3.68 -16.05 -17.52
N TYR A 60 3.78 -17.37 -17.50
CA TYR A 60 2.87 -18.28 -18.21
C TYR A 60 1.45 -18.23 -17.66
N GLU A 61 1.30 -17.96 -16.37
CA GLU A 61 0.02 -17.93 -15.64
C GLU A 61 -0.94 -16.84 -16.16
N ILE A 62 -0.39 -15.81 -16.79
CA ILE A 62 -1.14 -14.66 -17.33
C ILE A 62 -0.79 -14.37 -18.80
N ASP A 63 -0.12 -15.30 -19.47
CA ASP A 63 0.35 -15.14 -20.85
C ASP A 63 1.06 -13.79 -21.09
N ALA A 64 2.00 -13.43 -20.22
CA ALA A 64 2.71 -12.14 -20.27
C ALA A 64 4.23 -12.29 -20.28
N VAL A 65 4.91 -11.29 -20.88
CA VAL A 65 6.35 -11.29 -21.06
C VAL A 65 6.91 -9.89 -20.73
N THR A 66 7.98 -9.83 -19.94
CA THR A 66 8.76 -8.61 -19.76
C THR A 66 9.96 -8.61 -20.69
N MET A 67 10.17 -7.53 -21.41
CA MET A 67 11.22 -7.39 -22.43
C MET A 67 12.06 -6.14 -22.19
N GLN A 68 13.29 -6.17 -22.67
CA GLN A 68 14.11 -4.98 -22.88
C GLN A 68 14.22 -4.70 -24.38
N ILE A 69 13.75 -3.54 -24.81
CA ILE A 69 13.67 -3.17 -26.22
C ILE A 69 14.26 -1.76 -26.47
N ARG A 70 14.48 -1.41 -27.72
CA ARG A 70 14.60 -0.01 -28.13
C ARG A 70 13.21 0.62 -28.13
N ALA A 71 13.06 1.83 -27.64
CA ALA A 71 11.75 2.50 -27.58
C ALA A 71 11.01 2.53 -28.93
N GLY A 72 11.73 2.72 -30.03
CA GLY A 72 11.16 2.68 -31.38
C GLY A 72 10.56 1.34 -31.80
N ASN A 73 10.86 0.23 -31.12
CA ASN A 73 10.31 -1.09 -31.45
C ASN A 73 8.94 -1.34 -30.80
N LEU A 74 8.50 -0.49 -29.85
CA LEU A 74 7.25 -0.72 -29.11
C LEU A 74 6.04 -0.81 -30.04
N THR A 75 5.91 0.10 -31.02
CA THR A 75 4.78 0.09 -31.96
C THR A 75 4.78 -1.18 -32.84
N ALA A 76 5.93 -1.71 -33.20
CA ALA A 76 6.03 -2.97 -33.93
C ALA A 76 5.52 -4.14 -33.09
N ILE A 77 5.88 -4.21 -31.81
CA ILE A 77 5.38 -5.22 -30.87
C ILE A 77 3.87 -5.10 -30.68
N GLN A 78 3.36 -3.87 -30.48
CA GLN A 78 1.91 -3.61 -30.33
C GLN A 78 1.09 -4.03 -31.56
N SER A 79 1.72 -4.13 -32.72
CA SER A 79 1.06 -4.51 -33.99
C SER A 79 1.09 -6.01 -34.26
N LEU A 80 1.74 -6.82 -33.43
CA LEU A 80 1.81 -8.28 -33.62
C LEU A 80 0.43 -8.90 -33.35
N PRO A 81 -0.01 -9.86 -34.19
CA PRO A 81 -1.39 -10.37 -34.13
C PRO A 81 -1.72 -11.14 -32.85
N TYR A 82 -0.71 -11.61 -32.15
CA TYR A 82 -0.84 -12.35 -30.89
C TYR A 82 -0.66 -11.46 -29.64
N VAL A 83 -0.41 -10.16 -29.79
CA VAL A 83 -0.27 -9.21 -28.68
C VAL A 83 -1.61 -8.55 -28.40
N ALA A 84 -2.09 -8.70 -27.17
CA ALA A 84 -3.28 -8.03 -26.66
C ALA A 84 -2.96 -6.59 -26.22
N ALA A 85 -1.83 -6.42 -25.55
CA ALA A 85 -1.34 -5.12 -25.09
C ALA A 85 0.19 -5.13 -24.91
N ALA A 86 0.82 -3.98 -25.12
CA ALA A 86 2.22 -3.77 -24.75
C ALA A 86 2.44 -2.30 -24.36
N ASN A 87 3.10 -2.10 -23.23
CA ASN A 87 3.39 -0.77 -22.69
C ASN A 87 4.75 -0.74 -21.99
N PRO A 88 5.37 0.44 -21.85
CA PRO A 88 6.55 0.58 -21.00
C PRO A 88 6.27 0.08 -19.59
N ASP A 89 7.23 -0.60 -18.98
CA ASP A 89 7.17 -1.03 -17.61
C ASP A 89 7.01 0.19 -16.69
N ALA A 90 5.93 0.23 -15.92
CA ALA A 90 5.54 1.42 -15.17
C ALA A 90 6.22 1.44 -13.78
N GLU A 91 6.66 2.62 -13.37
CA GLU A 91 7.23 2.81 -12.04
C GLU A 91 6.16 2.73 -10.95
N ARG A 92 6.53 2.12 -9.82
CA ARG A 92 5.72 2.03 -8.59
C ARG A 92 6.52 2.55 -7.41
N ASN A 93 5.88 3.35 -6.58
CA ASN A 93 6.46 3.96 -5.39
C ASN A 93 5.60 3.70 -4.16
N GLY A 94 6.24 3.30 -3.07
CA GLY A 94 5.67 3.18 -1.73
C GLY A 94 6.56 3.94 -0.75
N SER A 95 6.14 5.16 -0.38
CA SER A 95 6.87 6.00 0.58
C SER A 95 5.87 6.85 1.36
N PRO A 96 6.10 7.09 2.66
CA PRO A 96 5.26 8.01 3.42
C PRO A 96 5.45 9.44 2.91
N VAL A 97 4.40 10.24 3.02
CA VAL A 97 4.42 11.69 2.75
C VAL A 97 4.98 12.43 3.96
N ASP A 98 4.44 12.09 5.13
CA ASP A 98 4.80 12.73 6.40
C ASP A 98 5.56 11.77 7.30
N THR A 99 6.54 12.30 8.06
CA THR A 99 7.38 11.49 8.94
C THR A 99 7.81 12.29 10.17
N VAL A 100 7.42 11.85 11.36
CA VAL A 100 7.83 12.42 12.65
C VAL A 100 8.24 11.30 13.60
N ALA A 101 9.41 11.43 14.23
CA ALA A 101 9.88 10.45 15.21
C ALA A 101 8.96 10.37 16.44
N ALA A 102 8.55 9.17 16.81
CA ALA A 102 7.82 8.91 18.04
C ALA A 102 8.81 8.53 19.15
N THR A 103 8.90 9.35 20.19
CA THR A 103 9.93 9.22 21.23
C THR A 103 9.39 9.05 22.64
N ASN A 104 8.10 9.27 22.86
CA ASN A 104 7.47 9.22 24.16
C ASN A 104 6.35 8.19 24.21
N PHE A 105 6.46 7.23 25.12
CA PHE A 105 5.57 6.06 25.23
C PHE A 105 5.07 5.85 26.67
N THR A 106 5.02 6.93 27.47
CA THR A 106 4.81 6.82 28.92
C THR A 106 3.38 6.52 29.35
N ASN A 107 2.40 6.68 28.47
CA ASN A 107 1.01 6.75 28.90
C ASN A 107 0.04 5.72 28.26
N GLY A 108 0.53 4.67 27.61
CA GLY A 108 -0.36 3.61 27.15
C GLY A 108 0.00 3.02 25.78
N LEU A 109 -0.87 2.17 25.24
CA LEU A 109 -0.57 1.26 24.16
C LEU A 109 -1.70 1.14 23.11
N SER A 110 -2.73 1.95 23.27
CA SER A 110 -3.81 2.08 22.30
C SER A 110 -3.47 3.17 21.31
N THR A 111 -3.76 2.98 20.04
CA THR A 111 -3.52 3.97 19.00
C THR A 111 -4.85 4.55 18.51
N TRP A 112 -4.90 5.84 18.19
CA TRP A 112 -6.13 6.49 17.74
C TRP A 112 -6.69 5.85 16.46
N ASP A 113 -5.81 5.36 15.60
CA ASP A 113 -6.15 4.76 14.32
C ASP A 113 -6.97 3.48 14.47
N LEU A 114 -6.63 2.62 15.43
CA LEU A 114 -7.38 1.41 15.71
C LEU A 114 -8.67 1.69 16.49
N ASP A 115 -8.67 2.72 17.34
CA ASP A 115 -9.85 3.21 18.04
C ASP A 115 -10.86 3.79 17.03
N ALA A 116 -10.40 4.62 16.10
CA ALA A 116 -11.22 5.22 15.04
C ALA A 116 -11.99 4.22 14.19
N ILE A 117 -11.43 3.05 13.96
CA ILE A 117 -12.05 1.97 13.17
C ILE A 117 -12.70 0.89 14.03
N ASN A 118 -12.86 1.14 15.33
CA ASN A 118 -13.51 0.26 16.32
C ASN A 118 -12.87 -1.15 16.42
N VAL A 119 -11.56 -1.25 16.28
CA VAL A 119 -10.80 -2.47 16.57
C VAL A 119 -10.46 -2.56 18.04
N THR A 120 -10.05 -1.43 18.63
CA THR A 120 -9.73 -1.28 20.05
C THR A 120 -10.45 -0.08 20.64
N ASP A 121 -10.39 0.07 21.95
CA ASP A 121 -10.71 1.29 22.68
C ASP A 121 -9.45 1.79 23.40
N VAL A 122 -9.49 2.94 24.02
CA VAL A 122 -8.39 3.50 24.82
C VAL A 122 -7.98 2.55 25.95
N GLY A 123 -6.69 2.31 26.08
CA GLY A 123 -6.11 1.50 27.14
C GLY A 123 -5.43 0.22 26.63
N PHE A 124 -5.06 -0.62 27.57
CA PHE A 124 -4.32 -1.84 27.31
C PHE A 124 -5.27 -3.03 27.14
N ASN A 125 -5.07 -3.85 26.11
CA ASN A 125 -5.90 -5.04 25.83
C ASN A 125 -7.41 -4.76 25.62
N ASN A 126 -7.75 -3.62 25.06
CA ASN A 126 -9.11 -3.19 24.82
C ASN A 126 -9.65 -3.52 23.42
N ARG A 127 -9.37 -4.74 22.95
CA ARG A 127 -9.90 -5.17 21.66
C ARG A 127 -11.42 -5.29 21.71
N GLN A 128 -12.12 -4.64 20.77
CA GLN A 128 -13.57 -4.55 20.70
C GLN A 128 -14.20 -5.54 19.72
N VAL A 129 -13.40 -6.14 18.83
CA VAL A 129 -13.87 -7.11 17.83
C VAL A 129 -13.46 -8.53 18.18
N ALA A 130 -14.35 -9.48 17.91
CA ALA A 130 -14.16 -10.89 18.28
C ALA A 130 -13.20 -11.64 17.36
N TYR A 131 -13.13 -11.25 16.09
CA TYR A 131 -12.26 -11.85 15.07
C TYR A 131 -10.88 -11.22 15.11
N ASP A 132 -9.85 -11.97 14.74
CA ASP A 132 -8.45 -11.56 14.91
C ASP A 132 -7.57 -11.89 13.68
N GLY A 133 -8.17 -12.43 12.62
CA GLY A 133 -7.50 -12.83 11.38
C GLY A 133 -6.97 -14.26 11.37
N THR A 134 -7.38 -15.07 12.35
CA THR A 134 -7.01 -16.50 12.39
C THR A 134 -7.40 -17.20 11.08
N GLY A 135 -6.47 -17.99 10.51
CA GLY A 135 -6.69 -18.71 9.26
C GLY A 135 -6.67 -17.85 8.00
N VAL A 136 -6.16 -16.63 8.07
CA VAL A 136 -6.03 -15.75 6.92
C VAL A 136 -4.57 -15.41 6.66
N TYR A 137 -4.15 -15.50 5.41
CA TYR A 137 -2.86 -14.99 4.95
C TYR A 137 -3.02 -13.58 4.39
N VAL A 138 -2.14 -12.66 4.82
CA VAL A 138 -2.05 -11.31 4.24
C VAL A 138 -0.67 -11.15 3.60
N ALA A 139 -0.62 -11.14 2.27
CA ALA A 139 0.61 -10.88 1.55
C ALA A 139 0.85 -9.37 1.46
N VAL A 140 1.98 -8.90 1.97
CA VAL A 140 2.38 -7.50 1.93
C VAL A 140 3.40 -7.33 0.79
N LEU A 141 2.94 -6.78 -0.34
CA LEU A 141 3.77 -6.46 -1.50
C LEU A 141 4.35 -5.06 -1.31
N ASP A 142 5.59 -4.99 -0.82
CA ASP A 142 6.20 -3.73 -0.36
C ASP A 142 7.74 -3.80 -0.41
N THR A 143 8.43 -3.06 0.46
CA THR A 143 9.89 -3.02 0.58
C THR A 143 10.49 -4.25 1.31
N GLY A 144 9.66 -5.17 1.78
CA GLY A 144 10.06 -6.31 2.61
C GLY A 144 10.00 -5.97 4.11
N LEU A 145 10.76 -6.70 4.92
CA LEU A 145 10.88 -6.46 6.36
C LEU A 145 12.32 -6.09 6.75
N LEU A 146 12.46 -5.24 7.76
CA LEU A 146 13.75 -4.96 8.41
C LEU A 146 14.40 -6.25 8.91
N ASP A 147 15.72 -6.33 8.91
CA ASP A 147 16.47 -7.46 9.51
C ASP A 147 16.20 -7.61 11.03
N SER A 148 15.70 -6.54 11.66
CA SER A 148 15.27 -6.51 13.06
C SER A 148 13.79 -6.88 13.28
N TRP A 149 13.04 -7.32 12.28
CA TRP A 149 11.60 -7.58 12.35
C TRP A 149 11.19 -8.52 13.49
N ARG A 150 12.07 -9.48 13.85
CA ARG A 150 11.84 -10.41 14.97
C ARG A 150 11.73 -9.74 16.34
N GLN A 151 12.11 -8.46 16.44
CA GLN A 151 11.94 -7.64 17.65
C GLN A 151 10.58 -6.96 17.70
N TYR A 152 9.88 -6.90 16.57
CA TYR A 152 8.58 -6.26 16.45
C TYR A 152 7.44 -7.26 16.36
N PHE A 153 7.62 -8.35 15.60
CA PHE A 153 6.54 -9.28 15.27
C PHE A 153 6.75 -10.67 15.88
N PRO A 154 5.66 -11.36 16.30
CA PRO A 154 5.72 -12.78 16.61
C PRO A 154 6.19 -13.57 15.38
N GLN A 155 7.19 -14.43 15.56
CA GLN A 155 7.81 -15.12 14.42
C GLN A 155 6.83 -16.07 13.72
N GLU A 156 5.92 -16.68 14.47
CA GLU A 156 4.86 -17.56 13.98
C GLU A 156 3.80 -16.84 13.12
N ARG A 157 3.83 -15.50 13.07
CA ARG A 157 2.93 -14.69 12.24
C ARG A 157 3.57 -14.22 10.93
N ILE A 158 4.83 -14.58 10.70
CA ILE A 158 5.53 -14.29 9.45
C ILE A 158 5.83 -15.62 8.76
N ALA A 159 5.19 -15.84 7.61
CA ALA A 159 5.39 -17.04 6.78
C ALA A 159 6.72 -16.95 6.03
N VAL A 160 7.83 -17.18 6.76
CA VAL A 160 9.20 -17.08 6.22
C VAL A 160 9.46 -18.05 5.06
N GLU A 161 8.78 -19.18 5.04
CA GLU A 161 8.86 -20.19 3.99
C GLU A 161 8.24 -19.74 2.67
N PHE A 162 7.32 -18.77 2.71
CA PHE A 162 6.67 -18.19 1.54
C PHE A 162 7.16 -16.76 1.24
N ALA A 163 8.06 -16.23 2.06
CA ALA A 163 8.58 -14.89 1.85
C ALA A 163 9.52 -14.85 0.63
N LYS A 164 9.38 -13.82 -0.22
CA LYS A 164 10.17 -13.66 -1.44
C LYS A 164 10.51 -12.21 -1.77
N SER A 165 11.44 -12.03 -2.70
CA SER A 165 11.76 -10.75 -3.29
C SER A 165 11.79 -10.86 -4.81
N PHE A 166 11.11 -9.94 -5.49
CA PHE A 166 11.13 -9.75 -6.94
C PHE A 166 11.70 -8.37 -7.35
N SER A 167 12.33 -7.66 -6.41
CA SER A 167 12.87 -6.32 -6.61
C SER A 167 14.14 -6.29 -7.48
N GLY A 168 14.13 -7.01 -8.60
CA GLY A 168 15.16 -6.95 -9.62
C GLY A 168 15.03 -5.72 -10.50
N GLY A 169 15.79 -5.63 -11.57
CA GLY A 169 15.76 -4.50 -12.47
C GLY A 169 14.66 -4.62 -13.54
N GLY A 170 13.50 -4.09 -13.32
CA GLY A 170 12.48 -3.83 -14.36
C GLY A 170 12.80 -2.55 -15.15
N GLY A 171 11.79 -1.89 -15.69
CA GLY A 171 11.93 -0.63 -16.43
C GLY A 171 12.83 -0.73 -17.64
N GLU A 172 13.81 0.16 -17.76
CA GLU A 172 14.76 0.17 -18.89
C GLU A 172 15.63 -1.09 -18.98
N VAL A 173 15.80 -1.80 -17.90
CA VAL A 173 16.53 -3.07 -17.85
C VAL A 173 15.63 -4.24 -18.25
N GLY A 174 14.33 -4.14 -18.00
CA GLY A 174 13.33 -5.18 -18.28
C GLY A 174 13.64 -6.53 -17.62
N ASN A 175 14.29 -6.53 -16.46
CA ASN A 175 14.75 -7.75 -15.80
C ASN A 175 14.18 -7.87 -14.40
N VAL A 176 13.24 -8.78 -14.22
CA VAL A 176 12.74 -9.19 -12.92
C VAL A 176 13.53 -10.40 -12.44
N SER A 177 14.03 -10.37 -11.23
CA SER A 177 14.81 -11.48 -10.66
C SER A 177 14.29 -11.89 -9.30
N GLU A 178 14.08 -13.18 -9.15
CA GLU A 178 13.74 -13.77 -7.86
C GLU A 178 14.96 -13.80 -6.94
N GLN A 179 14.84 -13.23 -5.74
CA GLN A 179 15.90 -13.16 -4.75
C GLN A 179 15.35 -13.59 -3.38
N PRO A 180 15.37 -14.89 -3.07
CA PRO A 180 14.62 -15.45 -1.92
C PRO A 180 15.05 -14.88 -0.56
N ASN A 181 16.29 -14.40 -0.40
CA ASN A 181 16.81 -13.94 0.89
C ASN A 181 16.77 -12.40 1.05
N LYS A 182 16.24 -11.65 0.10
CA LYS A 182 16.26 -10.17 0.16
C LYS A 182 15.04 -9.55 0.86
N TRP A 183 14.01 -10.32 1.11
CA TRP A 183 12.78 -9.82 1.74
C TRP A 183 13.00 -9.35 3.20
N GLU A 184 13.97 -9.91 3.93
CA GLU A 184 14.29 -9.53 5.31
C GLU A 184 15.50 -8.57 5.42
N HIS A 185 15.91 -7.96 4.31
CA HIS A 185 16.98 -6.96 4.26
C HIS A 185 16.43 -5.62 3.75
N ASP A 186 15.29 -5.21 4.29
CA ASP A 186 14.71 -3.93 3.99
C ASP A 186 15.49 -2.80 4.68
N GLN A 187 15.96 -1.83 3.90
CA GLN A 187 16.63 -0.63 4.40
C GLN A 187 15.71 0.60 4.38
N ASN A 188 14.50 0.48 3.81
CA ASN A 188 13.50 1.51 3.76
C ASN A 188 12.60 1.50 5.00
N SER A 189 12.22 0.30 5.44
CA SER A 189 11.29 0.02 6.54
C SER A 189 9.79 0.30 6.29
N HIS A 190 9.42 0.75 5.11
CA HIS A 190 8.03 1.02 4.77
C HIS A 190 7.15 -0.24 4.92
N GLY A 191 7.57 -1.37 4.35
CA GLY A 191 6.85 -2.64 4.49
C GLY A 191 6.77 -3.16 5.93
N THR A 192 7.76 -2.84 6.78
CA THR A 192 7.72 -3.15 8.22
C THR A 192 6.63 -2.33 8.92
N HIS A 193 6.52 -1.03 8.60
CA HIS A 193 5.48 -0.17 9.15
C HIS A 193 4.08 -0.62 8.71
N VAL A 194 3.90 -0.91 7.42
CA VAL A 194 2.66 -1.45 6.85
C VAL A 194 2.25 -2.75 7.55
N THR A 195 3.19 -3.69 7.72
CA THR A 195 2.95 -4.95 8.44
C THR A 195 2.52 -4.71 9.90
N SER A 196 3.06 -3.68 10.54
CA SER A 196 2.73 -3.37 11.94
C SER A 196 1.29 -2.91 12.15
N THR A 197 0.68 -2.26 11.18
CA THR A 197 -0.74 -1.92 11.21
C THR A 197 -1.63 -3.17 11.19
N ILE A 198 -1.24 -4.19 10.42
CA ILE A 198 -1.98 -5.45 10.32
C ILE A 198 -1.84 -6.28 11.59
N LEU A 199 -0.61 -6.59 11.99
CA LEU A 199 -0.30 -7.53 13.08
C LEU A 199 -0.24 -6.88 14.47
N GLY A 200 -0.05 -5.58 14.55
CA GLY A 200 0.48 -4.95 15.75
C GLY A 200 2.00 -5.18 15.86
N TYR A 201 2.58 -4.72 16.95
CA TYR A 201 4.03 -4.82 17.15
C TYR A 201 4.43 -4.76 18.62
N SER A 202 5.65 -5.21 18.91
CA SER A 202 6.25 -5.06 20.23
C SER A 202 6.89 -3.68 20.36
N LEU A 203 6.37 -2.87 21.28
CA LEU A 203 6.97 -1.61 21.70
C LEU A 203 7.91 -1.90 22.87
N ARG A 204 9.17 -2.20 22.59
CA ARG A 204 10.18 -2.52 23.61
C ARG A 204 9.73 -3.58 24.61
N GLY A 205 9.08 -4.63 24.12
CA GLY A 205 8.56 -5.73 24.93
C GLY A 205 7.11 -5.61 25.38
N THR A 206 6.46 -4.49 25.08
CA THR A 206 5.03 -4.29 25.36
C THR A 206 4.24 -4.38 24.06
N PRO A 207 3.19 -5.23 23.97
CA PRO A 207 2.43 -5.41 22.73
C PRO A 207 1.57 -4.19 22.42
N VAL A 208 1.60 -3.73 21.17
CA VAL A 208 0.64 -2.79 20.57
C VAL A 208 -0.25 -3.57 19.62
N ASN A 209 -1.55 -3.34 19.71
CA ASN A 209 -2.51 -4.05 18.87
C ASN A 209 -2.32 -3.74 17.38
N GLY A 210 -2.68 -4.71 16.54
CA GLY A 210 -2.93 -4.54 15.12
C GLY A 210 -4.39 -4.81 14.78
N VAL A 211 -4.77 -4.57 13.54
CA VAL A 211 -6.14 -4.83 13.08
C VAL A 211 -6.44 -6.33 13.12
N ALA A 212 -5.55 -7.16 12.58
CA ALA A 212 -5.69 -8.61 12.48
C ALA A 212 -4.44 -9.33 13.07
N PRO A 213 -4.29 -9.34 14.41
CA PRO A 213 -3.05 -9.75 15.06
C PRO A 213 -2.72 -11.24 14.93
N LEU A 214 -3.68 -12.10 14.59
CA LEU A 214 -3.47 -13.51 14.35
C LEU A 214 -3.49 -13.91 12.87
N ALA A 215 -3.57 -12.95 11.95
CA ALA A 215 -3.29 -13.21 10.54
C ALA A 215 -1.82 -13.66 10.36
N THR A 216 -1.56 -14.38 9.27
CA THR A 216 -0.20 -14.78 8.90
C THR A 216 0.26 -13.91 7.73
N VAL A 217 1.31 -13.13 7.91
CA VAL A 217 1.84 -12.25 6.87
C VAL A 217 2.83 -12.98 5.98
N ILE A 218 2.67 -12.84 4.66
CA ILE A 218 3.64 -13.27 3.65
C ILE A 218 4.37 -12.02 3.15
N PRO A 219 5.64 -11.79 3.54
CA PRO A 219 6.41 -10.67 3.02
C PRO A 219 6.81 -10.91 1.56
N VAL A 220 6.41 -10.03 0.65
CA VAL A 220 6.79 -10.07 -0.76
C VAL A 220 7.44 -8.75 -1.15
N LYS A 221 8.76 -8.75 -1.25
CA LYS A 221 9.50 -7.53 -1.58
C LYS A 221 9.46 -7.27 -3.08
N VAL A 222 8.75 -6.24 -3.49
CA VAL A 222 8.62 -5.75 -4.87
C VAL A 222 9.22 -4.34 -5.06
N LEU A 223 9.45 -3.63 -3.96
CA LEU A 223 10.10 -2.31 -3.93
C LEU A 223 11.52 -2.41 -3.38
N ASN A 224 12.42 -1.57 -3.88
CA ASN A 224 13.81 -1.49 -3.43
C ASN A 224 13.96 -0.65 -2.14
N GLN A 225 15.21 -0.41 -1.71
CA GLN A 225 15.53 0.36 -0.50
C GLN A 225 15.13 1.85 -0.59
N ASN A 226 14.81 2.36 -1.77
CA ASN A 226 14.32 3.73 -1.96
C ASN A 226 12.79 3.81 -1.99
N GLY A 227 12.09 2.68 -1.79
CA GLY A 227 10.65 2.60 -1.90
C GLY A 227 10.15 2.58 -3.35
N SER A 228 11.02 2.35 -4.32
CA SER A 228 10.68 2.33 -5.75
C SER A 228 10.77 0.92 -6.32
N GLY A 229 9.94 0.62 -7.31
CA GLY A 229 9.90 -0.64 -8.06
C GLY A 229 9.23 -0.47 -9.41
N TRP A 230 8.95 -1.58 -10.05
CA TRP A 230 8.37 -1.63 -11.39
C TRP A 230 7.13 -2.50 -11.40
N SER A 231 6.17 -2.19 -12.25
CA SER A 231 4.92 -2.95 -12.38
C SER A 231 5.16 -4.42 -12.72
N SER A 232 6.21 -4.74 -13.50
CA SER A 232 6.62 -6.13 -13.75
C SER A 232 6.98 -6.89 -12.47
N ALA A 233 7.67 -6.27 -11.52
CA ALA A 233 8.01 -6.88 -10.23
C ALA A 233 6.76 -7.04 -9.35
N VAL A 234 5.84 -6.05 -9.36
CA VAL A 234 4.56 -6.12 -8.65
C VAL A 234 3.69 -7.24 -9.22
N ALA A 235 3.54 -7.30 -10.55
CA ALA A 235 2.80 -8.37 -11.25
C ALA A 235 3.32 -9.76 -10.88
N ARG A 236 4.66 -9.95 -10.87
CA ARG A 236 5.27 -11.22 -10.41
C ARG A 236 4.95 -11.53 -8.95
N GLY A 237 4.92 -10.52 -8.09
CA GLY A 237 4.52 -10.68 -6.69
C GLY A 237 3.06 -11.14 -6.55
N ILE A 238 2.14 -10.53 -7.32
CA ILE A 238 0.71 -10.88 -7.34
C ILE A 238 0.53 -12.32 -7.84
N VAL A 239 1.15 -12.68 -8.98
CA VAL A 239 1.09 -14.04 -9.55
C VAL A 239 1.64 -15.05 -8.56
N TYR A 240 2.79 -14.78 -7.94
CA TYR A 240 3.38 -15.66 -6.94
C TYR A 240 2.43 -15.97 -5.78
N VAL A 241 1.78 -14.96 -5.21
CA VAL A 241 0.81 -15.14 -4.11
C VAL A 241 -0.41 -15.92 -4.60
N THR A 242 -0.86 -15.66 -5.83
CA THR A 242 -1.96 -16.39 -6.45
C THR A 242 -1.61 -17.87 -6.61
N ASP A 243 -0.40 -18.20 -7.06
CA ASP A 243 0.08 -19.56 -7.21
C ASP A 243 0.17 -20.30 -5.87
N LEU A 244 0.60 -19.63 -4.80
CA LEU A 244 0.57 -20.22 -3.46
C LEU A 244 -0.85 -20.64 -3.06
N LYS A 245 -1.87 -19.84 -3.40
CA LYS A 245 -3.27 -20.17 -3.14
C LYS A 245 -3.76 -21.31 -4.02
N VAL A 246 -3.53 -21.21 -5.33
CA VAL A 246 -4.01 -22.19 -6.32
C VAL A 246 -3.35 -23.56 -6.13
N SER A 247 -2.07 -23.61 -5.79
CA SER A 247 -1.35 -24.86 -5.51
C SER A 247 -1.82 -25.58 -4.25
N GLY A 248 -2.60 -24.91 -3.40
CA GLY A 248 -3.13 -25.48 -2.15
C GLY A 248 -2.10 -25.55 -1.01
N VAL A 249 -0.90 -25.01 -1.16
CA VAL A 249 0.12 -24.99 -0.06
C VAL A 249 -0.33 -24.14 1.13
N LEU A 250 -1.22 -23.17 0.89
CA LEU A 250 -1.85 -22.37 1.94
C LEU A 250 -3.11 -23.03 2.53
N GLY A 251 -3.43 -24.27 2.13
CA GLY A 251 -4.67 -24.95 2.50
C GLY A 251 -5.92 -24.25 1.91
N THR A 252 -6.99 -24.24 2.69
CA THR A 252 -8.27 -23.56 2.31
C THR A 252 -8.34 -22.13 2.84
N ASN A 253 -7.24 -21.61 3.37
CA ASN A 253 -7.21 -20.29 4.00
C ASN A 253 -7.46 -19.17 2.98
N SER A 254 -8.13 -18.12 3.44
CA SER A 254 -8.32 -16.91 2.67
C SER A 254 -7.00 -16.16 2.47
N VAL A 255 -6.86 -15.50 1.34
CA VAL A 255 -5.65 -14.75 0.98
C VAL A 255 -6.03 -13.32 0.62
N VAL A 256 -5.41 -12.37 1.29
CA VAL A 256 -5.51 -10.93 1.03
C VAL A 256 -4.14 -10.43 0.58
N ILE A 257 -4.09 -9.60 -0.45
CA ILE A 257 -2.90 -8.86 -0.85
C ILE A 257 -3.08 -7.41 -0.41
N ASN A 258 -2.08 -6.85 0.28
CA ASN A 258 -1.96 -5.42 0.53
C ASN A 258 -0.86 -4.81 -0.32
N MET A 259 -1.19 -3.75 -1.07
CA MET A 259 -0.26 -2.98 -1.88
C MET A 259 -0.28 -1.51 -1.46
N SER A 260 0.62 -1.15 -0.53
CA SER A 260 0.84 0.24 -0.11
C SER A 260 1.79 0.96 -1.06
N LEU A 261 1.47 0.94 -2.34
CA LEU A 261 2.29 1.46 -3.44
C LEU A 261 1.41 1.93 -4.59
N GLY A 262 1.97 2.73 -5.49
CA GLY A 262 1.27 3.12 -6.70
C GLY A 262 2.12 3.91 -7.67
N GLY A 263 1.56 4.14 -8.86
CA GLY A 263 2.15 4.95 -9.93
C GLY A 263 1.07 5.56 -10.82
N SER A 264 1.45 6.53 -11.65
CA SER A 264 0.50 7.32 -12.45
C SER A 264 -0.10 6.59 -13.65
N SER A 265 0.46 5.44 -14.04
CA SER A 265 0.08 4.75 -15.27
C SER A 265 -0.37 3.32 -15.00
N MET A 266 -1.49 2.93 -15.62
CA MET A 266 -1.91 1.53 -15.66
C MET A 266 -0.89 0.72 -16.47
N ASP A 267 -0.56 -0.48 -15.98
CA ASP A 267 0.26 -1.46 -16.68
C ASP A 267 -0.57 -2.68 -17.04
N ALA A 268 -0.50 -3.13 -18.29
CA ALA A 268 -1.31 -4.23 -18.78
C ALA A 268 -0.97 -5.58 -18.13
N MET A 269 0.31 -5.82 -17.81
CA MET A 269 0.75 -7.04 -17.14
C MET A 269 0.29 -7.06 -15.67
N GLU A 270 0.41 -5.93 -14.96
CA GLU A 270 -0.09 -5.78 -13.60
C GLU A 270 -1.61 -5.98 -13.55
N LYS A 271 -2.34 -5.38 -14.52
CA LYS A 271 -3.78 -5.61 -14.69
C LYS A 271 -4.11 -7.09 -14.87
N ALA A 272 -3.42 -7.79 -15.78
CA ALA A 272 -3.64 -9.21 -16.01
C ALA A 272 -3.36 -10.06 -14.75
N ALA A 273 -2.34 -9.70 -13.96
CA ALA A 273 -2.03 -10.35 -12.70
C ALA A 273 -3.12 -10.14 -11.64
N ILE A 274 -3.69 -8.94 -11.56
CA ILE A 274 -4.83 -8.61 -10.67
C ILE A 274 -6.06 -9.40 -11.08
N ASP A 275 -6.43 -9.38 -12.36
CA ASP A 275 -7.59 -10.11 -12.88
C ASP A 275 -7.47 -11.62 -12.58
N ASN A 276 -6.28 -12.20 -12.80
CA ASN A 276 -6.00 -13.60 -12.46
C ASN A 276 -6.13 -13.87 -10.96
N ALA A 277 -5.61 -13.00 -10.11
CA ALA A 277 -5.67 -13.16 -8.65
C ALA A 277 -7.11 -13.12 -8.12
N VAL A 278 -7.90 -12.14 -8.56
CA VAL A 278 -9.31 -12.00 -8.19
C VAL A 278 -10.12 -13.20 -8.68
N ALA A 279 -9.90 -13.66 -9.92
CA ALA A 279 -10.57 -14.85 -10.48
C ALA A 279 -10.25 -16.13 -9.67
N ASN A 280 -9.09 -16.19 -9.00
CA ASN A 280 -8.67 -17.27 -8.12
C ASN A 280 -9.02 -17.03 -6.63
N GLY A 281 -9.86 -16.03 -6.33
CA GLY A 281 -10.38 -15.76 -5.00
C GLY A 281 -9.38 -15.08 -4.06
N VAL A 282 -8.37 -14.39 -4.57
CA VAL A 282 -7.52 -13.49 -3.81
C VAL A 282 -8.21 -12.13 -3.72
N ILE A 283 -8.22 -11.52 -2.53
CA ILE A 283 -8.77 -10.18 -2.32
C ILE A 283 -7.60 -9.19 -2.30
N ILE A 284 -7.71 -8.11 -3.08
CA ILE A 284 -6.62 -7.14 -3.23
C ILE A 284 -7.05 -5.80 -2.67
N VAL A 285 -6.21 -5.22 -1.80
CA VAL A 285 -6.38 -3.90 -1.21
C VAL A 285 -5.16 -3.05 -1.57
N ALA A 286 -5.37 -1.83 -2.02
CA ALA A 286 -4.28 -0.92 -2.36
C ALA A 286 -4.54 0.52 -1.95
N SER A 287 -3.46 1.26 -1.78
CA SER A 287 -3.50 2.70 -1.49
C SER A 287 -3.99 3.49 -2.71
N ALA A 288 -4.85 4.50 -2.48
CA ALA A 288 -5.38 5.38 -3.54
C ALA A 288 -4.29 6.27 -4.19
N GLY A 289 -3.15 6.45 -3.50
CA GLY A 289 -2.07 7.33 -3.94
C GLY A 289 -2.02 8.65 -3.18
N ASN A 290 -0.92 9.39 -3.34
CA ASN A 290 -0.60 10.60 -2.58
C ASN A 290 -0.44 11.82 -3.50
N ALA A 291 -1.20 11.90 -4.59
CA ALA A 291 -1.09 12.95 -5.61
C ALA A 291 -2.18 14.04 -5.48
N GLY A 292 -2.98 14.02 -4.41
CA GLY A 292 -4.05 14.97 -4.18
C GLY A 292 -5.02 15.05 -5.38
N SER A 293 -5.27 16.24 -5.88
CA SER A 293 -6.19 16.49 -7.01
C SER A 293 -5.68 15.99 -8.38
N ALA A 294 -4.45 15.46 -8.46
CA ALA A 294 -3.91 14.92 -9.71
C ALA A 294 -4.47 13.52 -10.05
N GLY A 295 -5.25 12.94 -9.17
CA GLY A 295 -5.91 11.66 -9.38
C GLY A 295 -5.26 10.49 -8.64
N MET A 296 -5.93 9.34 -8.69
CA MET A 296 -5.48 8.12 -8.03
C MET A 296 -4.31 7.46 -8.76
N GLY A 297 -3.53 6.72 -8.00
CA GLY A 297 -2.45 5.89 -8.52
C GLY A 297 -2.91 4.46 -8.82
N TYR A 298 -2.25 3.81 -9.79
CA TYR A 298 -2.44 2.39 -10.09
C TYR A 298 -1.43 1.56 -9.30
N PRO A 299 -1.85 0.39 -8.75
CA PRO A 299 -3.08 -0.34 -9.05
C PRO A 299 -4.33 0.11 -8.30
N GLY A 300 -4.27 0.98 -7.29
CA GLY A 300 -5.42 1.35 -6.47
C GLY A 300 -6.60 1.94 -7.27
N ALA A 301 -6.35 2.61 -8.39
CA ALA A 301 -7.41 3.18 -9.24
C ALA A 301 -8.14 2.17 -10.13
N TYR A 302 -7.75 0.88 -10.09
CA TYR A 302 -8.33 -0.17 -10.93
C TYR A 302 -9.44 -0.91 -10.19
N GLU A 303 -10.64 -0.92 -10.73
CA GLU A 303 -11.92 -1.32 -10.12
C GLU A 303 -11.91 -2.62 -9.31
N PRO A 304 -11.30 -3.74 -9.69
CA PRO A 304 -11.35 -4.94 -8.84
C PRO A 304 -10.40 -4.89 -7.63
N VAL A 305 -9.72 -3.77 -7.39
CA VAL A 305 -8.83 -3.53 -6.27
C VAL A 305 -9.51 -2.62 -5.26
N ILE A 306 -9.70 -3.08 -4.04
CA ILE A 306 -10.25 -2.24 -2.97
C ILE A 306 -9.28 -1.10 -2.67
N SER A 307 -9.67 0.11 -3.05
CA SER A 307 -8.85 1.32 -2.95
C SER A 307 -9.10 2.10 -1.67
N VAL A 308 -8.03 2.66 -1.09
CA VAL A 308 -8.12 3.27 0.24
C VAL A 308 -7.53 4.68 0.26
N ALA A 309 -8.39 5.66 0.56
CA ALA A 309 -7.99 7.05 0.85
C ALA A 309 -7.46 7.21 2.28
N ALA A 310 -6.66 8.24 2.52
CA ALA A 310 -6.10 8.57 3.83
C ALA A 310 -6.96 9.58 4.57
N SER A 311 -7.59 9.14 5.67
CA SER A 311 -8.25 10.01 6.64
C SER A 311 -7.36 10.29 7.85
N GLY A 312 -7.66 11.37 8.55
CA GLY A 312 -7.08 11.72 9.83
C GLY A 312 -8.16 12.09 10.84
N TRP A 313 -7.75 12.17 12.11
CA TRP A 313 -8.61 12.53 13.22
C TRP A 313 -8.26 13.92 13.77
N THR A 314 -9.27 14.75 14.06
CA THR A 314 -9.05 16.13 14.53
C THR A 314 -8.31 16.21 15.88
N GLY A 315 -8.26 15.10 16.62
CA GLY A 315 -7.59 14.97 17.91
C GLY A 315 -6.15 14.47 17.89
N GLU A 316 -5.53 14.26 16.72
CA GLU A 316 -4.17 13.69 16.58
C GLU A 316 -3.11 14.50 17.30
N TRP A 317 -3.20 15.83 17.27
CA TRP A 317 -2.22 16.74 17.88
C TRP A 317 -2.89 17.75 18.80
N SER A 318 -2.24 18.06 19.91
CA SER A 318 -2.70 19.11 20.81
C SER A 318 -2.40 20.52 20.25
N PRO A 319 -3.15 21.55 20.67
CA PRO A 319 -2.81 22.93 20.35
C PRO A 319 -1.36 23.27 20.76
N ALA A 320 -0.74 24.21 20.04
CA ALA A 320 0.61 24.73 20.30
C ALA A 320 1.76 23.75 20.00
N GLY A 321 1.57 22.79 19.08
CA GLY A 321 2.65 21.91 18.62
C GLY A 321 3.12 20.88 19.66
N ASN A 322 2.46 20.81 20.80
CA ASN A 322 2.68 19.72 21.74
C ASN A 322 2.08 18.45 21.13
N ARG A 323 2.86 17.38 21.08
CA ARG A 323 2.40 16.09 20.61
C ARG A 323 1.19 15.66 21.41
N SER A 324 0.13 15.30 20.73
CA SER A 324 -0.95 14.58 21.36
C SER A 324 -0.41 13.26 21.89
N TRP A 325 -0.82 12.90 23.07
CA TRP A 325 -0.64 11.56 23.60
C TRP A 325 -1.65 10.67 22.89
N TRP A 326 -1.34 10.25 21.66
CA TRP A 326 -2.25 9.50 20.79
C TRP A 326 -2.85 8.24 21.43
N TRP A 327 -2.22 7.71 22.45
CA TRP A 327 -2.71 6.59 23.26
C TRP A 327 -3.58 6.97 24.46
N ASN A 328 -3.75 8.25 24.74
CA ASN A 328 -4.56 8.77 25.85
C ASN A 328 -5.86 9.42 25.40
N ARG A 329 -6.00 9.60 24.12
CA ARG A 329 -7.18 10.26 23.58
C ARG A 329 -8.10 9.23 22.97
N ASN A 330 -9.33 9.26 23.45
CA ASN A 330 -10.42 8.44 22.97
C ASN A 330 -11.06 9.08 21.74
N VAL A 331 -11.22 8.32 20.67
CA VAL A 331 -12.14 8.65 19.59
C VAL A 331 -13.54 8.43 20.10
N THR A 332 -14.45 9.40 19.86
CA THR A 332 -15.83 9.33 20.38
C THR A 332 -16.56 8.07 19.93
N GLU A 333 -17.15 7.35 20.86
CA GLU A 333 -17.99 6.18 20.60
C GLU A 333 -19.49 6.54 20.65
N PRO A 334 -20.30 6.25 19.61
CA PRO A 334 -19.88 5.72 18.30
C PRO A 334 -19.04 6.74 17.52
N THR A 335 -18.20 6.25 16.62
CA THR A 335 -17.31 7.07 15.79
C THR A 335 -18.12 8.16 15.07
N ASN A 336 -17.73 9.41 15.29
CA ASN A 336 -18.44 10.57 14.74
C ASN A 336 -17.71 11.10 13.49
N PRO A 337 -18.36 11.14 12.31
CA PRO A 337 -17.74 11.63 11.07
C PRO A 337 -17.27 13.09 11.16
N ALA A 338 -17.84 13.90 12.07
CA ALA A 338 -17.41 15.28 12.28
C ALA A 338 -15.98 15.40 12.85
N ASP A 339 -15.47 14.34 13.46
CA ASP A 339 -14.13 14.31 14.05
C ASP A 339 -13.04 13.88 13.06
N PHE A 340 -13.41 13.63 11.79
CA PHE A 340 -12.47 13.18 10.76
C PHE A 340 -12.31 14.20 9.65
N TYR A 341 -11.20 14.07 8.93
CA TYR A 341 -10.86 14.82 7.75
C TYR A 341 -10.16 13.92 6.73
N ILE A 342 -10.09 14.36 5.47
CA ILE A 342 -9.26 13.72 4.45
C ILE A 342 -8.00 14.57 4.28
N THR A 343 -6.84 13.92 4.28
CA THR A 343 -5.55 14.58 4.09
C THR A 343 -5.47 15.23 2.71
N ASP A 344 -4.69 16.28 2.56
CA ASP A 344 -4.52 16.99 1.30
C ASP A 344 -3.79 16.15 0.23
N PHE A 345 -2.84 15.35 0.67
CA PHE A 345 -2.10 14.43 -0.21
C PHE A 345 -2.94 13.26 -0.72
N SER A 346 -3.97 12.79 0.01
CA SER A 346 -4.78 11.65 -0.44
C SER A 346 -5.32 11.90 -1.84
N SER A 347 -5.11 10.98 -2.75
CA SER A 347 -5.54 11.15 -4.14
C SER A 347 -7.06 11.22 -4.26
N ARG A 348 -7.52 12.08 -5.16
CA ARG A 348 -8.94 12.29 -5.50
C ARG A 348 -9.31 11.39 -6.67
N GLN A 349 -10.51 10.85 -6.65
CA GLN A 349 -11.04 10.06 -7.75
C GLN A 349 -11.32 10.94 -8.97
N LEU A 350 -10.72 10.59 -10.10
CA LEU A 350 -11.03 11.18 -11.40
C LEU A 350 -11.94 10.24 -12.21
N SER A 351 -12.49 10.75 -13.31
CA SER A 351 -13.31 9.93 -14.21
C SER A 351 -12.57 8.68 -14.69
N GLY A 352 -13.18 7.51 -14.54
CA GLY A 352 -12.61 6.23 -14.90
C GLY A 352 -11.66 5.63 -13.84
N GLN A 353 -11.59 6.23 -12.66
CA GLN A 353 -10.93 5.68 -11.47
C GLN A 353 -11.99 5.29 -10.44
N ASP A 354 -11.65 4.38 -9.56
CA ASP A 354 -12.53 3.88 -8.52
C ASP A 354 -11.90 4.05 -7.14
N LEU A 355 -12.63 4.72 -6.23
CA LEU A 355 -12.24 4.94 -4.85
C LEU A 355 -13.31 4.40 -3.92
N ASP A 356 -12.99 3.33 -3.18
CA ASP A 356 -13.99 2.60 -2.42
C ASP A 356 -14.21 3.17 -1.02
N VAL A 357 -13.14 3.29 -0.23
CA VAL A 357 -13.25 3.71 1.18
C VAL A 357 -12.08 4.57 1.63
N ALA A 358 -12.23 5.17 2.81
CA ALA A 358 -11.17 5.83 3.55
C ALA A 358 -10.82 5.04 4.82
N ALA A 359 -9.58 5.16 5.27
CA ALA A 359 -9.12 4.61 6.56
C ALA A 359 -8.03 5.52 7.16
N PRO A 360 -7.63 5.32 8.43
CA PRO A 360 -6.57 6.11 9.06
C PRO A 360 -5.27 6.07 8.25
N GLY A 361 -4.84 7.21 7.77
CA GLY A 361 -3.62 7.37 6.97
C GLY A 361 -2.83 8.62 7.32
N SER A 362 -3.27 9.37 8.34
CA SER A 362 -2.59 10.52 8.88
C SER A 362 -1.89 10.13 10.20
N TRP A 363 -0.59 10.37 10.30
CA TRP A 363 0.20 10.20 11.52
C TRP A 363 0.02 8.84 12.24
N VAL A 364 -0.04 7.77 11.50
CA VAL A 364 -0.10 6.40 12.01
C VAL A 364 1.27 6.02 12.57
N VAL A 365 1.30 5.50 13.80
CA VAL A 365 2.56 5.16 14.47
C VAL A 365 2.91 3.67 14.28
N GLY A 366 4.19 3.42 14.01
CA GLY A 366 4.71 2.06 13.88
C GLY A 366 6.23 2.00 13.86
N PRO A 367 6.80 0.80 13.84
CA PRO A 367 8.23 0.58 13.64
C PRO A 367 8.68 1.16 12.29
N TYR A 368 9.64 2.06 12.34
CA TYR A 368 10.22 2.67 11.15
C TYR A 368 11.62 3.20 11.45
N GLN A 369 12.49 3.23 10.44
CA GLN A 369 13.80 3.87 10.55
C GLN A 369 14.10 4.64 9.26
N LEU A 370 14.78 5.78 9.41
CA LEU A 370 15.30 6.48 8.25
C LEU A 370 16.52 5.74 7.68
N ASN A 371 16.70 5.74 6.37
CA ASN A 371 17.76 5.03 5.64
C ASN A 371 19.19 5.24 6.18
N SER A 372 19.43 6.33 6.91
CA SER A 372 20.70 6.62 7.58
C SER A 372 20.69 6.33 9.07
N GLY A 373 19.59 5.81 9.62
CA GLY A 373 19.42 5.57 11.04
C GLY A 373 20.25 4.38 11.53
N THR A 374 20.93 4.55 12.65
CA THR A 374 21.66 3.48 13.36
C THR A 374 20.80 2.81 14.44
N ASN A 375 19.65 3.40 14.77
CA ASN A 375 18.76 2.89 15.80
C ASN A 375 17.79 1.85 15.19
N LYS A 376 18.04 0.59 15.47
CA LYS A 376 17.24 -0.56 14.98
C LYS A 376 15.88 -0.71 15.69
N LEU A 377 15.61 0.05 16.74
CA LEU A 377 14.35 0.05 17.51
C LEU A 377 13.78 1.47 17.55
N SER A 378 13.40 1.97 16.42
CA SER A 378 12.78 3.30 16.28
C SER A 378 11.34 3.19 15.79
N TYR A 379 10.57 4.20 16.15
CA TYR A 379 9.15 4.31 15.82
C TYR A 379 8.87 5.71 15.29
N TYR A 380 7.97 5.80 14.33
CA TYR A 380 7.61 7.06 13.70
C TYR A 380 6.11 7.15 13.49
N TYR A 381 5.60 8.36 13.55
CA TYR A 381 4.31 8.73 12.98
C TYR A 381 4.52 8.95 11.48
N LEU A 382 3.76 8.25 10.66
CA LEU A 382 3.81 8.37 9.21
C LEU A 382 2.46 8.81 8.66
N GLY A 383 2.47 9.65 7.61
CA GLY A 383 1.31 10.03 6.81
C GLY A 383 1.43 9.50 5.39
N GLY A 384 0.32 8.97 4.85
CA GLY A 384 0.23 8.45 3.50
C GLY A 384 -0.95 7.51 3.34
N THR A 385 -1.49 7.38 2.13
CA THR A 385 -2.47 6.33 1.80
C THR A 385 -1.89 4.92 1.99
N SER A 386 -0.56 4.81 1.98
CA SER A 386 0.18 3.60 2.36
C SER A 386 -0.08 3.12 3.79
N MET A 387 -0.43 4.03 4.71
CA MET A 387 -0.80 3.70 6.08
C MET A 387 -2.28 3.37 6.20
N ALA A 388 -3.12 3.92 5.30
CA ALA A 388 -4.55 3.63 5.27
C ALA A 388 -4.87 2.22 4.73
N SER A 389 -4.22 1.82 3.64
CA SER A 389 -4.44 0.51 2.98
C SER A 389 -4.32 -0.69 3.94
N PRO A 390 -3.30 -0.83 4.81
CA PRO A 390 -3.18 -1.98 5.70
C PRO A 390 -4.27 -2.04 6.77
N HIS A 391 -4.92 -0.94 7.14
CA HIS A 391 -6.11 -0.97 8.01
C HIS A 391 -7.23 -1.73 7.32
N VAL A 392 -7.53 -1.40 6.06
CA VAL A 392 -8.59 -2.08 5.29
C VAL A 392 -8.20 -3.52 4.99
N ALA A 393 -6.94 -3.81 4.63
CA ALA A 393 -6.48 -5.18 4.45
C ALA A 393 -6.64 -6.02 5.73
N GLY A 394 -6.39 -5.41 6.89
CA GLY A 394 -6.66 -6.03 8.20
C GLY A 394 -8.16 -6.25 8.44
N ILE A 395 -9.03 -5.28 8.14
CA ILE A 395 -10.49 -5.44 8.25
C ILE A 395 -10.97 -6.57 7.34
N VAL A 396 -10.50 -6.63 6.09
CA VAL A 396 -10.82 -7.74 5.16
C VAL A 396 -10.35 -9.08 5.73
N ALA A 397 -9.19 -9.12 6.40
CA ALA A 397 -8.73 -10.33 7.07
C ALA A 397 -9.65 -10.76 8.22
N LEU A 398 -10.19 -9.81 9.00
CA LEU A 398 -11.20 -10.11 10.03
C LEU A 398 -12.51 -10.63 9.41
N MET A 399 -12.95 -10.03 8.30
CA MET A 399 -14.14 -10.48 7.57
C MET A 399 -13.96 -11.90 7.03
N ALA A 400 -12.77 -12.20 6.47
CA ALA A 400 -12.43 -13.51 5.94
C ALA A 400 -12.23 -14.58 7.04
N ASP A 401 -11.79 -14.21 8.24
CA ASP A 401 -11.79 -15.06 9.45
C ASP A 401 -13.24 -15.43 9.83
N LYS A 402 -14.15 -14.46 9.80
CA LYS A 402 -15.57 -14.70 10.06
C LYS A 402 -16.23 -15.53 8.96
N TYR A 403 -15.94 -15.24 7.70
CA TYR A 403 -16.54 -15.88 6.53
C TYR A 403 -15.46 -16.28 5.52
N PRO A 404 -14.89 -17.51 5.64
CA PRO A 404 -13.81 -17.97 4.76
C PRO A 404 -14.14 -18.05 3.26
N GLY A 405 -15.43 -17.97 2.89
CA GLY A 405 -15.91 -17.91 1.51
C GLY A 405 -16.00 -16.49 0.93
N LEU A 406 -15.48 -15.48 1.62
CA LEU A 406 -15.54 -14.08 1.20
C LEU A 406 -14.83 -13.86 -0.14
N THR A 407 -15.54 -13.25 -1.10
CA THR A 407 -14.98 -12.86 -2.40
C THR A 407 -14.55 -11.38 -2.40
N ALA A 408 -13.73 -10.96 -3.36
CA ALA A 408 -13.30 -9.57 -3.52
C ALA A 408 -14.50 -8.62 -3.63
N ALA A 409 -15.44 -8.90 -4.55
CA ALA A 409 -16.64 -8.08 -4.74
C ALA A 409 -17.55 -8.03 -3.50
N GLN A 410 -17.63 -9.12 -2.72
CA GLN A 410 -18.38 -9.10 -1.46
C GLN A 410 -17.67 -8.24 -0.40
N ALA A 411 -16.34 -8.36 -0.29
CA ALA A 411 -15.57 -7.57 0.66
C ALA A 411 -15.73 -6.08 0.39
N GLU A 412 -15.56 -5.67 -0.87
CA GLU A 412 -15.76 -4.30 -1.34
C GLU A 412 -17.17 -3.78 -1.03
N SER A 413 -18.21 -4.47 -1.51
CA SER A 413 -19.61 -4.08 -1.27
C SER A 413 -19.96 -3.97 0.22
N ILE A 414 -19.42 -4.85 1.07
CA ILE A 414 -19.62 -4.78 2.52
C ILE A 414 -18.92 -3.56 3.10
N LEU A 415 -17.66 -3.32 2.73
CA LEU A 415 -16.89 -2.16 3.20
C LEU A 415 -17.60 -0.86 2.84
N GLU A 416 -18.03 -0.71 1.58
CA GLU A 416 -18.74 0.48 1.11
C GLU A 416 -20.08 0.68 1.81
N SER A 417 -20.92 -0.37 1.86
CA SER A 417 -22.27 -0.27 2.43
C SER A 417 -22.26 -0.06 3.95
N SER A 418 -21.18 -0.43 4.64
CA SER A 418 -21.02 -0.29 6.08
C SER A 418 -20.15 0.90 6.51
N ALA A 419 -19.53 1.61 5.56
CA ALA A 419 -18.67 2.74 5.85
C ALA A 419 -19.43 3.92 6.49
N ILE A 420 -18.76 4.64 7.37
CA ILE A 420 -19.27 5.89 7.92
C ILE A 420 -19.06 7.00 6.90
N ALA A 421 -20.13 7.52 6.33
CA ALA A 421 -20.06 8.58 5.34
C ALA A 421 -19.31 9.81 5.86
N LEU A 422 -18.32 10.27 5.12
CA LEU A 422 -17.54 11.47 5.41
C LEU A 422 -17.97 12.58 4.43
N PRO A 423 -18.92 13.46 4.81
CA PRO A 423 -19.39 14.50 3.92
C PRO A 423 -18.28 15.48 3.59
N ALA A 424 -18.32 16.02 2.37
CA ALA A 424 -17.42 17.07 1.91
C ALA A 424 -17.35 18.23 2.91
N GLY A 425 -16.17 18.77 3.16
CA GLY A 425 -15.99 19.81 4.16
C GLY A 425 -14.56 20.25 4.36
N CYS A 426 -14.35 21.03 5.41
CA CYS A 426 -13.03 21.47 5.85
C CYS A 426 -12.87 21.25 7.34
N ARG A 427 -11.62 20.96 7.78
CA ARG A 427 -11.23 20.90 9.19
C ARG A 427 -9.91 21.60 9.39
N THR A 428 -9.80 22.34 10.49
CA THR A 428 -8.52 22.93 10.91
C THR A 428 -7.86 22.02 11.93
N ILE A 429 -6.68 21.51 11.59
CA ILE A 429 -5.98 20.44 12.30
C ILE A 429 -4.68 21.00 12.88
N ASN A 430 -4.45 20.76 14.17
CA ASN A 430 -3.17 21.03 14.77
C ASN A 430 -2.07 20.17 14.15
N GLN A 431 -0.88 20.73 13.99
CA GLN A 431 0.26 20.05 13.40
C GLN A 431 1.30 19.68 14.48
N PRO A 432 2.16 18.68 14.23
CA PRO A 432 3.25 18.32 15.15
C PRO A 432 4.28 19.45 15.30
N SER A 433 4.33 20.37 14.35
CA SER A 433 5.15 21.58 14.36
C SER A 433 4.49 22.66 13.51
N GLY A 434 4.62 23.91 13.91
CA GLY A 434 4.02 25.02 13.16
C GLY A 434 2.57 25.34 13.56
N PRO A 435 1.87 26.19 12.79
CA PRO A 435 0.48 26.55 13.02
C PRO A 435 -0.45 25.40 12.61
N ALA A 436 -1.71 25.48 13.10
CA ALA A 436 -2.78 24.62 12.61
C ALA A 436 -3.03 24.88 11.12
N GLU A 437 -3.34 23.83 10.38
CA GLU A 437 -3.61 23.83 8.94
C GLU A 437 -5.06 23.44 8.65
N THR A 438 -5.62 23.98 7.56
CA THR A 438 -7.00 23.67 7.16
C THR A 438 -6.98 22.76 5.93
N PHE A 439 -7.53 21.56 6.11
CA PHE A 439 -7.72 20.57 5.07
C PHE A 439 -9.17 20.61 4.57
N CYS A 440 -9.33 20.67 3.23
CA CYS A 440 -10.65 20.67 2.60
C CYS A 440 -10.73 19.53 1.57
N TRP A 441 -11.92 18.90 1.48
CA TRP A 441 -12.14 17.79 0.55
C TRP A 441 -13.57 17.80 -0.02
N GLY A 442 -13.70 17.25 -1.22
CA GLY A 442 -14.96 16.99 -1.89
C GLY A 442 -15.43 15.54 -1.73
N ALA A 443 -16.52 15.20 -2.40
CA ALA A 443 -17.03 13.84 -2.44
C ALA A 443 -16.10 12.87 -3.22
N ASP A 444 -15.22 13.41 -4.05
CA ASP A 444 -14.21 12.70 -4.82
C ASP A 444 -13.04 12.15 -3.99
N ALA A 445 -13.05 12.38 -2.69
CA ALA A 445 -11.94 12.12 -1.78
C ALA A 445 -12.19 11.01 -0.76
N THR A 446 -13.41 10.53 -0.65
CA THR A 446 -13.84 9.73 0.51
C THR A 446 -14.27 8.31 0.16
N GLY A 447 -14.51 8.03 -1.14
CA GLY A 447 -15.26 6.84 -1.49
C GLY A 447 -16.60 6.79 -0.73
N ALA A 448 -17.02 5.65 -0.28
CA ALA A 448 -18.20 5.48 0.57
C ALA A 448 -18.05 6.08 1.98
N GLY A 449 -16.81 6.30 2.45
CA GLY A 449 -16.52 6.88 3.77
C GLY A 449 -15.48 6.10 4.58
N LEU A 450 -15.45 6.33 5.88
CA LEU A 450 -14.52 5.67 6.81
C LEU A 450 -14.94 4.20 7.03
N ALA A 451 -14.09 3.26 6.63
CA ALA A 451 -14.29 1.85 6.92
C ALA A 451 -14.04 1.57 8.41
N THR A 452 -14.93 0.82 9.06
CA THR A 452 -14.79 0.40 10.45
C THR A 452 -14.94 -1.11 10.60
N ALA A 453 -14.15 -1.71 11.50
CA ALA A 453 -14.10 -3.16 11.66
C ALA A 453 -15.42 -3.73 12.22
N ASN A 454 -16.03 -3.05 13.20
CA ASN A 454 -17.27 -3.49 13.81
C ASN A 454 -18.44 -3.50 12.81
N ALA A 455 -18.57 -2.45 11.97
CA ALA A 455 -19.65 -2.36 10.99
C ALA A 455 -19.45 -3.36 9.83
N ALA A 456 -18.22 -3.46 9.30
CA ALA A 456 -17.88 -4.45 8.29
C ALA A 456 -18.13 -5.88 8.78
N LEU A 457 -17.71 -6.22 10.00
CA LEU A 457 -17.98 -7.52 10.60
C LEU A 457 -19.47 -7.77 10.84
N ALA A 458 -20.23 -6.76 11.25
CA ALA A 458 -21.68 -6.90 11.43
C ALA A 458 -22.40 -7.20 10.10
N ALA A 459 -21.92 -6.62 8.99
CA ALA A 459 -22.49 -6.84 7.66
C ALA A 459 -21.93 -8.10 6.94
N THR A 460 -20.83 -8.68 7.41
CA THR A 460 -20.29 -9.95 6.90
C THR A 460 -21.22 -11.10 7.31
N PRO A 461 -21.55 -12.07 6.41
CA PRO A 461 -22.41 -13.21 6.69
C PRO A 461 -21.99 -14.06 7.90
#